data_272c1e52f2bbb8652d79c84cf6b55675
#
_entry.id   272c1e52f2bbb8652d79c84cf6b55675
#
_cell.length_a   1.000
_cell.length_b   1.000
_cell.length_c   1.000
_cell.angle_alpha   90.00
_cell.angle_beta   90.00
_cell.angle_gamma   90.00
#
_symmetry.space_group_name_H-M   'P 1'
#
loop_
_entity.id
_entity.type
_entity.pdbx_description
1 polymer ?
#
loop_
_entity_poly.entity_id
_entity_poly.type
_entity_poly.pdbx_seq_one_letter_code
_entity_poly.pdbx_strand_id
1 'polypeptide(L)'
;METSPPSPGPEPYEPITAEKKPGEKCYTMIFFPTALLVLAAGVLIRAYSDPATHASQRLPRAEIPAQAQFIDQKGFNVLPTVPPPSVSNATTFFVPPGYDAEALKEKPFHVYDEEFCDVIGSNPTLTLIANAGPHPLFHEATTWYPPTDEMFFVQNAGAPAAGTGLNKSSIVLKIALSEAAAVSSRRNATGSVNVQTVDSSPMVINPNGGTNYKGQILFAGEGQGADVPPELIVMNPVEPYNTTVLLNNCFGRQFNSLNDVSINPRNKDIYFTDTLYGYLQDFRPAPGLQNQVYRLNDVTGAVTVVADGFSLPNGVTFSPNGSHAYVADTGANRGFWGWNQSYPATLYRYGVQEDGTFENRKVFAFIDSGVPDGVHCDSKGNVYAGCGDGVQVWNPSGKLIGKIYLGEVSANFNFAGKGRMVICAEENLYYVTLAASGGGYIEA
;
A
#
# COMPACT_ATOMS: atom_id res chain seq x y z
N MET A 1 -17.38 29.14 -46.78
CA MET A 1 -17.05 28.20 -45.72
C MET A 1 -15.57 27.86 -45.91
N GLU A 2 -14.71 28.62 -45.28
CA GLU A 2 -13.24 28.37 -45.34
C GLU A 2 -12.89 27.48 -44.18
N THR A 3 -12.28 26.33 -44.49
CA THR A 3 -11.75 25.37 -43.51
C THR A 3 -10.34 25.80 -43.12
N SER A 4 -10.16 26.09 -41.86
CA SER A 4 -8.84 26.37 -41.28
C SER A 4 -7.95 25.10 -41.30
N PRO A 5 -6.62 25.24 -41.54
CA PRO A 5 -5.71 24.09 -41.54
C PRO A 5 -5.45 23.57 -40.12
N PRO A 6 -5.12 22.28 -39.96
CA PRO A 6 -4.83 21.69 -38.66
C PRO A 6 -3.51 22.23 -38.09
N SER A 7 -3.45 22.39 -36.77
CA SER A 7 -2.26 22.78 -36.00
C SER A 7 -1.16 21.72 -36.11
N PRO A 8 0.13 22.14 -36.17
CA PRO A 8 1.24 21.19 -36.20
C PRO A 8 1.39 20.46 -34.88
N GLY A 9 1.65 19.15 -34.96
CA GLY A 9 1.94 18.28 -33.84
C GLY A 9 3.29 18.64 -33.19
N PRO A 10 3.55 18.20 -31.94
CA PRO A 10 4.79 18.52 -31.23
C PRO A 10 6.00 17.88 -31.91
N GLU A 11 7.04 18.68 -32.04
CA GLU A 11 8.34 18.26 -32.58
C GLU A 11 9.02 17.22 -31.65
N PRO A 12 9.80 16.27 -32.21
CA PRO A 12 10.51 15.28 -31.40
C PRO A 12 11.69 15.94 -30.65
N TYR A 13 11.79 15.57 -29.38
CA TYR A 13 12.87 16.00 -28.48
C TYR A 13 14.22 15.49 -28.98
N GLU A 14 15.15 16.40 -29.34
CA GLU A 14 16.55 16.07 -29.59
C GLU A 14 17.32 15.91 -28.26
N PRO A 15 18.22 14.92 -28.13
CA PRO A 15 18.99 14.74 -26.90
C PRO A 15 20.08 15.80 -26.82
N ILE A 16 20.20 16.47 -25.69
CA ILE A 16 21.24 17.43 -25.35
C ILE A 16 22.59 16.70 -25.30
N THR A 17 23.46 16.97 -26.28
CA THR A 17 24.86 16.52 -26.24
C THR A 17 25.64 17.37 -25.26
N ALA A 18 26.26 16.75 -24.26
CA ALA A 18 27.11 17.42 -23.30
C ALA A 18 28.42 17.93 -23.97
N GLU A 19 28.61 19.25 -24.02
CA GLU A 19 29.87 19.87 -24.38
C GLU A 19 30.96 19.61 -23.32
N LYS A 20 32.10 19.09 -23.75
CA LYS A 20 33.32 18.93 -22.95
C LYS A 20 33.95 20.29 -22.69
N LYS A 21 34.10 20.68 -21.43
CA LYS A 21 34.98 21.78 -21.02
C LYS A 21 36.44 21.31 -20.96
N PRO A 22 37.41 22.07 -21.47
CA PRO A 22 38.82 21.76 -21.37
C PRO A 22 39.42 22.30 -20.06
N GLY A 23 40.21 21.48 -19.36
CA GLY A 23 41.07 21.96 -18.27
C GLY A 23 41.17 21.07 -17.02
N GLU A 24 41.58 19.83 -17.15
CA GLU A 24 42.07 19.07 -15.99
C GLU A 24 43.61 19.15 -15.92
N LYS A 25 44.08 19.72 -14.79
CA LYS A 25 45.50 19.69 -14.43
C LYS A 25 45.86 18.38 -13.78
N CYS A 26 46.77 17.66 -14.38
CA CYS A 26 47.39 16.47 -13.89
C CYS A 26 48.21 16.77 -12.61
N TYR A 27 47.89 16.17 -11.49
CA TYR A 27 48.77 16.15 -10.30
C TYR A 27 49.53 14.84 -10.26
N THR A 28 50.85 14.97 -10.41
CA THR A 28 51.82 13.89 -10.30
C THR A 28 51.99 13.52 -8.82
N MET A 29 51.66 12.26 -8.44
CA MET A 29 52.00 11.71 -7.14
C MET A 29 53.48 11.36 -7.11
N ILE A 30 54.21 11.97 -6.19
CA ILE A 30 55.61 11.66 -5.87
C ILE A 30 55.61 10.54 -4.82
N PHE A 31 56.17 9.39 -5.20
CA PHE A 31 56.46 8.29 -4.27
C PHE A 31 57.75 8.60 -3.50
N PHE A 32 57.72 8.58 -2.17
CA PHE A 32 58.90 8.43 -1.36
C PHE A 32 59.01 6.98 -0.82
N PRO A 33 60.17 6.34 -0.93
CA PRO A 33 60.39 5.06 -0.29
C PRO A 33 61.03 5.28 1.10
N THR A 34 60.46 4.68 2.13
CA THR A 34 61.14 4.55 3.43
C THR A 34 61.35 3.07 3.79
N ALA A 35 62.57 2.86 4.11
CA ALA A 35 63.26 1.60 4.30
C ALA A 35 62.83 0.81 5.56
N LEU A 36 62.89 -0.46 5.42
CA LEU A 36 63.32 -1.57 6.27
C LEU A 36 63.74 -1.23 7.70
N LEU A 37 63.07 -1.91 8.65
CA LEU A 37 63.71 -2.37 9.90
C LEU A 37 63.16 -3.76 10.24
N VAL A 38 64.06 -4.73 10.07
CA VAL A 38 63.94 -6.11 10.60
C VAL A 38 64.44 -6.10 12.03
N LEU A 39 63.71 -6.70 12.98
CA LEU A 39 64.31 -7.49 14.06
C LEU A 39 63.27 -8.21 14.94
N ALA A 40 63.55 -9.42 15.11
CA ALA A 40 63.35 -10.26 16.30
C ALA A 40 62.19 -11.26 16.27
N ALA A 41 62.65 -12.47 16.17
CA ALA A 41 62.00 -13.75 16.36
C ALA A 41 61.14 -13.85 17.65
N GLY A 42 59.94 -14.29 17.49
CA GLY A 42 59.11 -14.89 18.53
C GLY A 42 58.43 -16.11 17.96
N VAL A 43 58.96 -17.27 18.27
CA VAL A 43 58.33 -18.56 18.01
C VAL A 43 57.05 -18.61 18.83
N LEU A 44 55.90 -18.46 18.20
CA LEU A 44 54.60 -18.76 18.77
C LEU A 44 54.00 -19.94 18.02
N ILE A 45 53.93 -21.03 18.74
CA ILE A 45 53.27 -22.29 18.39
C ILE A 45 51.87 -21.96 17.85
N ARG A 46 51.64 -22.22 16.57
CA ARG A 46 50.31 -22.31 16.00
C ARG A 46 49.66 -23.58 16.55
N ALA A 47 48.86 -23.41 17.58
CA ALA A 47 47.82 -24.38 17.86
C ALA A 47 46.82 -24.27 16.67
N TYR A 48 46.80 -25.30 15.86
CA TYR A 48 45.70 -25.55 14.93
C TYR A 48 44.46 -25.77 15.80
N SER A 49 43.68 -24.72 16.04
CA SER A 49 42.33 -24.88 16.51
C SER A 49 41.49 -25.27 15.29
N ASP A 50 41.00 -26.50 15.32
CA ASP A 50 39.91 -26.97 14.47
C ASP A 50 38.85 -25.87 14.28
N PRO A 51 38.32 -25.71 13.06
CA PRO A 51 37.11 -24.93 12.85
C PRO A 51 35.90 -25.78 13.30
N ALA A 52 35.97 -26.26 14.57
CA ALA A 52 34.88 -26.96 15.19
C ALA A 52 34.00 -25.91 15.90
N THR A 53 32.82 -25.72 15.37
CA THR A 53 31.62 -25.38 16.12
C THR A 53 31.63 -24.03 16.84
N HIS A 54 31.62 -22.92 16.11
CA HIS A 54 30.63 -21.91 16.42
C HIS A 54 29.25 -22.40 15.94
N ALA A 55 28.71 -23.38 16.61
CA ALA A 55 27.30 -23.56 16.71
C ALA A 55 26.80 -22.26 17.35
N SER A 56 26.38 -21.28 16.52
CA SER A 56 25.51 -20.22 16.99
C SER A 56 24.42 -20.96 17.77
N GLN A 57 24.29 -20.69 19.04
CA GLN A 57 23.11 -21.05 19.80
C GLN A 57 21.96 -20.37 19.08
N ARG A 58 21.33 -21.08 18.13
CA ARG A 58 20.05 -20.68 17.61
C ARG A 58 19.14 -20.68 18.82
N LEU A 59 18.70 -19.50 19.22
CA LEU A 59 17.55 -19.38 20.11
C LEU A 59 16.48 -20.36 19.57
N PRO A 60 15.70 -21.02 20.43
CA PRO A 60 14.68 -21.93 19.96
C PRO A 60 13.83 -21.17 18.95
N ARG A 61 13.80 -21.66 17.71
CA ARG A 61 13.06 -21.06 16.61
C ARG A 61 11.60 -20.99 17.06
N ALA A 62 10.98 -19.82 16.97
CA ALA A 62 9.56 -19.68 17.26
C ALA A 62 8.81 -20.79 16.52
N GLU A 63 7.90 -21.47 17.19
CA GLU A 63 7.12 -22.55 16.59
C GLU A 63 6.27 -21.94 15.47
N ILE A 64 6.54 -22.32 14.22
CA ILE A 64 5.81 -21.81 13.06
C ILE A 64 4.44 -22.45 13.03
N PRO A 65 3.33 -21.68 13.04
CA PRO A 65 1.98 -22.21 12.97
C PRO A 65 1.75 -23.13 11.77
N ALA A 66 0.84 -24.07 11.88
CA ALA A 66 0.58 -25.06 10.83
C ALA A 66 0.16 -24.42 9.49
N GLN A 67 -0.50 -23.26 9.54
CA GLN A 67 -0.95 -22.49 8.40
C GLN A 67 0.13 -21.56 7.82
N ALA A 68 1.33 -21.55 8.43
CA ALA A 68 2.44 -20.71 8.02
C ALA A 68 3.60 -21.55 7.47
N GLN A 69 4.46 -20.91 6.69
CA GLN A 69 5.69 -21.48 6.19
C GLN A 69 6.82 -20.45 6.24
N PHE A 70 8.03 -20.92 6.55
CA PHE A 70 9.20 -20.06 6.56
C PHE A 70 9.77 -19.92 5.15
N ILE A 71 10.04 -18.70 4.73
CA ILE A 71 10.67 -18.39 3.44
C ILE A 71 12.09 -17.89 3.71
N ASP A 72 13.08 -18.72 3.40
CA ASP A 72 14.49 -18.38 3.59
C ASP A 72 14.99 -17.49 2.45
N GLN A 73 15.10 -16.18 2.71
CA GLN A 73 15.60 -15.19 1.74
C GLN A 73 17.02 -15.49 1.25
N LYS A 74 17.86 -16.16 2.06
CA LYS A 74 19.21 -16.55 1.63
C LYS A 74 19.20 -17.54 0.49
N GLY A 75 18.15 -18.37 0.41
CA GLY A 75 18.00 -19.39 -0.63
C GLY A 75 17.81 -18.82 -2.03
N PHE A 76 17.47 -17.51 -2.16
CA PHE A 76 17.26 -16.88 -3.45
C PHE A 76 18.05 -15.57 -3.67
N ASN A 77 19.01 -15.25 -2.80
CA ASN A 77 19.93 -14.14 -3.06
C ASN A 77 20.81 -14.38 -4.29
N VAL A 78 21.03 -15.64 -4.63
CA VAL A 78 21.75 -16.06 -5.83
C VAL A 78 20.91 -17.10 -6.55
N LEU A 79 20.39 -16.76 -7.72
CA LEU A 79 19.61 -17.65 -8.55
C LEU A 79 20.48 -18.23 -9.68
N PRO A 80 20.31 -19.52 -10.04
CA PRO A 80 20.99 -20.11 -11.20
C PRO A 80 20.69 -19.39 -12.52
N THR A 81 19.46 -18.86 -12.63
CA THR A 81 19.01 -18.06 -13.77
C THR A 81 18.14 -16.93 -13.24
N VAL A 82 18.47 -15.70 -13.60
CA VAL A 82 17.66 -14.52 -13.33
C VAL A 82 16.92 -14.15 -14.61
N PRO A 83 15.58 -14.06 -14.60
CA PRO A 83 14.81 -13.69 -15.78
C PRO A 83 15.19 -12.27 -16.26
N PRO A 84 15.17 -12.01 -17.58
CA PRO A 84 15.38 -10.66 -18.09
C PRO A 84 14.20 -9.75 -17.68
N PRO A 85 14.43 -8.41 -17.57
CA PRO A 85 13.39 -7.46 -17.14
C PRO A 85 12.11 -7.51 -17.99
N SER A 86 12.21 -7.89 -19.26
CA SER A 86 11.06 -8.02 -20.17
C SER A 86 10.07 -9.12 -19.79
N VAL A 87 10.45 -10.05 -18.91
CA VAL A 87 9.58 -11.12 -18.41
C VAL A 87 8.85 -10.71 -17.15
N SER A 88 9.41 -9.76 -16.39
CA SER A 88 8.78 -9.26 -15.18
C SER A 88 7.65 -8.29 -15.52
N ASN A 89 6.44 -8.62 -15.10
CA ASN A 89 5.28 -7.75 -15.18
C ASN A 89 4.53 -7.75 -13.83
N ALA A 90 3.49 -6.95 -13.74
CA ALA A 90 2.72 -6.80 -12.51
C ALA A 90 2.07 -8.08 -11.99
N THR A 91 1.85 -9.03 -12.86
CA THR A 91 1.20 -10.32 -12.53
C THR A 91 2.20 -11.46 -12.35
N THR A 92 3.50 -11.17 -12.46
CA THR A 92 4.55 -12.16 -12.27
C THR A 92 4.88 -12.25 -10.78
N PHE A 93 4.48 -13.35 -10.16
CA PHE A 93 4.86 -13.66 -8.79
C PHE A 93 6.22 -14.36 -8.75
N PHE A 94 7.08 -13.92 -7.86
CA PHE A 94 8.32 -14.64 -7.60
C PHE A 94 8.01 -15.89 -6.76
N VAL A 95 8.37 -17.04 -7.29
CA VAL A 95 8.31 -18.33 -6.58
C VAL A 95 9.72 -18.65 -6.09
N PRO A 96 9.98 -18.67 -4.78
CA PRO A 96 11.31 -19.00 -4.25
C PRO A 96 11.75 -20.41 -4.66
N PRO A 97 13.05 -20.65 -4.91
CA PRO A 97 13.56 -21.99 -5.21
C PRO A 97 13.17 -23.01 -4.14
N GLY A 98 12.69 -24.17 -4.59
CA GLY A 98 12.22 -25.25 -3.71
C GLY A 98 10.74 -25.15 -3.31
N TYR A 99 10.04 -24.15 -3.80
CA TYR A 99 8.58 -24.01 -3.68
C TYR A 99 7.92 -24.11 -5.06
N ASP A 100 6.64 -24.45 -5.07
CA ASP A 100 5.77 -24.24 -6.22
C ASP A 100 4.64 -23.25 -5.86
N ALA A 101 4.00 -22.66 -6.87
CA ALA A 101 3.04 -21.61 -6.67
C ALA A 101 1.79 -22.06 -5.88
N GLU A 102 1.37 -23.29 -6.03
CA GLU A 102 0.20 -23.83 -5.31
C GLU A 102 0.56 -24.12 -3.84
N ALA A 103 1.74 -24.69 -3.58
CA ALA A 103 2.21 -24.92 -2.21
C ALA A 103 2.36 -23.59 -1.42
N LEU A 104 2.66 -22.48 -2.09
CA LEU A 104 2.66 -21.16 -1.48
C LEU A 104 1.28 -20.74 -0.98
N LYS A 105 0.20 -21.13 -1.69
CA LYS A 105 -1.19 -20.85 -1.29
C LYS A 105 -1.70 -21.75 -0.17
N GLU A 106 -1.23 -23.00 -0.09
CA GLU A 106 -1.64 -23.95 0.95
C GLU A 106 -1.31 -23.47 2.36
N LYS A 107 -0.22 -22.72 2.51
CA LYS A 107 0.21 -22.10 3.76
C LYS A 107 0.39 -20.61 3.58
N PRO A 108 -0.70 -19.84 3.61
CA PRO A 108 -0.72 -18.46 3.14
C PRO A 108 0.04 -17.47 4.03
N PHE A 109 0.45 -17.85 5.23
CA PHE A 109 1.24 -16.98 6.09
C PHE A 109 2.74 -17.25 5.89
N HIS A 110 3.38 -16.43 5.06
CA HIS A 110 4.80 -16.56 4.74
C HIS A 110 5.65 -15.81 5.76
N VAL A 111 6.43 -16.55 6.52
CA VAL A 111 7.32 -16.03 7.56
C VAL A 111 8.68 -15.76 6.94
N TYR A 112 9.05 -14.50 6.80
CA TYR A 112 10.39 -14.06 6.36
C TYR A 112 11.29 -13.78 7.55
N ASP A 113 10.70 -13.43 8.71
CA ASP A 113 11.38 -13.23 9.97
C ASP A 113 10.49 -13.68 11.13
N GLU A 114 11.11 -14.14 12.23
CA GLU A 114 10.39 -14.65 13.41
C GLU A 114 9.44 -13.60 14.05
N GLU A 115 9.72 -12.31 13.87
CA GLU A 115 8.83 -11.22 14.30
C GLU A 115 7.40 -11.37 13.73
N PHE A 116 7.26 -11.98 12.55
CA PHE A 116 5.93 -12.20 11.94
C PHE A 116 5.09 -13.22 12.69
N CYS A 117 5.70 -14.16 13.42
CA CYS A 117 4.97 -15.10 14.26
C CYS A 117 4.18 -14.38 15.37
N ASP A 118 4.70 -13.27 15.89
CA ASP A 118 3.98 -12.42 16.85
C ASP A 118 2.79 -11.69 16.25
N VAL A 119 2.85 -11.42 14.94
CA VAL A 119 1.77 -10.79 14.18
C VAL A 119 0.63 -11.77 13.94
N ILE A 120 0.96 -12.95 13.45
CA ILE A 120 -0.06 -13.95 13.07
C ILE A 120 -0.58 -14.75 14.27
N GLY A 121 0.23 -14.94 15.31
CA GLY A 121 -0.12 -15.77 16.48
C GLY A 121 -0.02 -17.27 16.19
N SER A 122 -0.49 -18.08 17.14
CA SER A 122 -0.35 -19.54 17.09
C SER A 122 -1.34 -20.27 16.17
N ASN A 123 -2.46 -19.63 15.84
CA ASN A 123 -3.52 -20.25 15.02
C ASN A 123 -4.17 -19.25 14.07
N PRO A 124 -3.39 -18.68 13.11
CA PRO A 124 -3.94 -17.76 12.12
C PRO A 124 -4.87 -18.50 11.16
N THR A 125 -5.87 -17.80 10.63
CA THR A 125 -6.75 -18.34 9.58
C THR A 125 -6.90 -17.32 8.45
N LEU A 126 -6.99 -17.82 7.21
CA LEU A 126 -7.38 -17.05 6.03
C LEU A 126 -8.56 -17.75 5.39
N THR A 127 -9.68 -17.06 5.26
CA THR A 127 -10.94 -17.62 4.77
C THR A 127 -11.51 -16.74 3.67
N LEU A 128 -11.74 -17.31 2.48
CA LEU A 128 -12.53 -16.66 1.43
C LEU A 128 -13.99 -16.62 1.89
N ILE A 129 -14.55 -15.41 2.06
CA ILE A 129 -15.90 -15.19 2.58
C ILE A 129 -16.89 -14.70 1.54
N ALA A 130 -16.41 -14.16 0.41
CA ALA A 130 -17.25 -13.82 -0.74
C ALA A 130 -16.43 -13.86 -2.03
N ASN A 131 -17.09 -14.20 -3.14
CA ASN A 131 -16.55 -14.10 -4.48
C ASN A 131 -17.61 -13.48 -5.39
N ALA A 132 -17.26 -12.42 -6.08
CA ALA A 132 -18.16 -11.64 -6.94
C ALA A 132 -18.12 -12.11 -8.42
N GLY A 133 -17.53 -13.26 -8.71
CA GLY A 133 -17.30 -13.72 -10.07
C GLY A 133 -16.36 -12.79 -10.83
N PRO A 134 -16.70 -12.34 -12.05
CA PRO A 134 -15.80 -11.50 -12.84
C PRO A 134 -15.89 -10.00 -12.48
N HIS A 135 -16.54 -9.65 -11.38
CA HIS A 135 -16.78 -8.26 -10.99
C HIS A 135 -15.89 -7.87 -9.81
N PRO A 136 -14.94 -6.93 -9.95
CA PRO A 136 -14.09 -6.46 -8.87
C PRO A 136 -14.88 -5.55 -7.91
N LEU A 137 -15.67 -6.17 -7.01
CA LEU A 137 -16.50 -5.49 -6.02
C LEU A 137 -15.75 -5.14 -4.73
N PHE A 138 -14.60 -5.77 -4.47
CA PHE A 138 -13.89 -5.66 -3.20
C PHE A 138 -12.54 -4.98 -3.44
N HIS A 139 -12.54 -3.65 -3.43
CA HIS A 139 -11.36 -2.89 -3.86
C HIS A 139 -10.80 -2.01 -2.74
N GLU A 140 -11.48 -0.94 -2.36
CA GLU A 140 -10.92 0.12 -1.55
C GLU A 140 -11.79 0.52 -0.35
N ALA A 141 -11.39 1.57 0.40
CA ALA A 141 -12.08 2.16 1.56
C ALA A 141 -12.44 1.15 2.65
N THR A 142 -11.66 0.09 2.84
CA THR A 142 -11.96 -0.94 3.83
C THR A 142 -11.99 -0.33 5.23
N THR A 143 -13.19 -0.06 5.77
CA THR A 143 -13.40 0.67 7.02
C THR A 143 -14.32 -0.09 7.95
N TRP A 144 -13.80 -0.47 9.12
CA TRP A 144 -14.59 -1.12 10.16
C TRP A 144 -15.41 -0.09 10.95
N TYR A 145 -16.69 -0.34 11.11
CA TYR A 145 -17.58 0.44 11.96
C TYR A 145 -17.95 -0.35 13.22
N PRO A 146 -17.30 -0.06 14.37
CA PRO A 146 -17.46 -0.83 15.60
C PRO A 146 -18.87 -0.91 16.14
N PRO A 147 -19.71 0.16 16.12
CA PRO A 147 -21.03 0.11 16.78
C PRO A 147 -21.98 -0.96 16.24
N THR A 148 -21.87 -1.31 14.95
CA THR A 148 -22.69 -2.38 14.33
C THR A 148 -21.88 -3.61 13.96
N ASP A 149 -20.54 -3.58 14.19
CA ASP A 149 -19.58 -4.61 13.81
C ASP A 149 -19.67 -4.96 12.32
N GLU A 150 -19.73 -3.91 11.49
CA GLU A 150 -19.77 -4.00 10.03
C GLU A 150 -18.46 -3.53 9.41
N MET A 151 -18.11 -4.11 8.26
CA MET A 151 -17.02 -3.64 7.40
C MET A 151 -17.60 -3.00 6.14
N PHE A 152 -17.25 -1.75 5.91
CA PHE A 152 -17.55 -1.01 4.68
C PHE A 152 -16.37 -1.09 3.73
N PHE A 153 -16.63 -1.09 2.43
CA PHE A 153 -15.64 -1.05 1.36
C PHE A 153 -16.29 -0.56 0.08
N VAL A 154 -15.50 -0.30 -0.94
CA VAL A 154 -15.96 0.22 -2.23
C VAL A 154 -15.49 -0.62 -3.39
N GLN A 155 -16.24 -0.55 -4.47
CA GLN A 155 -15.95 -1.17 -5.74
C GLN A 155 -14.84 -0.43 -6.48
N ASN A 156 -14.07 -1.13 -7.29
CA ASN A 156 -13.09 -0.53 -8.20
C ASN A 156 -13.77 0.44 -9.18
N ALA A 157 -13.35 1.70 -9.16
CA ALA A 157 -13.87 2.74 -10.04
C ALA A 157 -13.65 2.41 -11.54
N GLY A 158 -12.61 1.65 -11.87
CA GLY A 158 -12.34 1.13 -13.21
C GLY A 158 -13.18 -0.06 -13.62
N ALA A 159 -13.98 -0.66 -12.72
CA ALA A 159 -14.70 -1.90 -12.98
C ALA A 159 -15.85 -1.72 -13.98
N PRO A 160 -16.06 -2.66 -14.91
CA PRO A 160 -17.20 -2.61 -15.83
C PRO A 160 -18.56 -2.54 -15.12
N ALA A 161 -18.69 -3.15 -13.94
CA ALA A 161 -19.92 -3.11 -13.14
C ALA A 161 -20.27 -1.71 -12.62
N ALA A 162 -19.29 -0.82 -12.46
CA ALA A 162 -19.49 0.58 -12.09
C ALA A 162 -19.93 1.45 -13.27
N GLY A 163 -20.10 0.90 -14.46
CA GLY A 163 -20.35 1.63 -15.70
C GLY A 163 -19.05 2.02 -16.42
N THR A 164 -19.14 2.85 -17.43
CA THR A 164 -18.00 3.23 -18.28
C THR A 164 -17.95 4.72 -18.55
N GLY A 165 -16.74 5.21 -18.84
CA GLY A 165 -16.50 6.60 -19.22
C GLY A 165 -16.88 7.59 -18.12
N LEU A 166 -17.26 8.81 -18.52
CA LEU A 166 -17.54 9.92 -17.61
C LEU A 166 -18.81 9.77 -16.74
N ASN A 167 -19.61 8.75 -16.99
CA ASN A 167 -20.81 8.45 -16.20
C ASN A 167 -20.63 7.27 -15.23
N LYS A 168 -19.41 6.75 -15.14
CA LYS A 168 -19.08 5.68 -14.23
C LYS A 168 -19.13 6.19 -12.78
N SER A 169 -19.69 5.38 -11.87
CA SER A 169 -19.55 5.59 -10.43
C SER A 169 -19.37 4.26 -9.71
N SER A 170 -18.38 4.17 -8.86
CA SER A 170 -18.26 3.05 -7.93
C SER A 170 -19.30 3.18 -6.81
N ILE A 171 -19.58 2.06 -6.14
CA ILE A 171 -20.58 1.96 -5.10
C ILE A 171 -19.96 1.60 -3.75
N VAL A 172 -20.61 2.04 -2.68
CA VAL A 172 -20.27 1.64 -1.32
C VAL A 172 -20.99 0.33 -1.00
N LEU A 173 -20.25 -0.61 -0.41
CA LEU A 173 -20.72 -1.92 -0.01
C LEU A 173 -20.42 -2.15 1.47
N LYS A 174 -21.12 -3.11 2.11
CA LYS A 174 -20.81 -3.54 3.47
C LYS A 174 -21.14 -5.00 3.72
N ILE A 175 -20.54 -5.55 4.77
CA ILE A 175 -20.84 -6.87 5.33
C ILE A 175 -20.94 -6.80 6.84
N ALA A 176 -21.69 -7.74 7.45
CA ALA A 176 -21.65 -7.98 8.87
C ALA A 176 -20.49 -8.93 9.24
N LEU A 177 -19.63 -8.53 10.17
CA LEU A 177 -18.48 -9.34 10.59
C LEU A 177 -18.87 -10.59 11.37
N SER A 178 -20.06 -10.62 11.99
CA SER A 178 -20.62 -11.82 12.58
C SER A 178 -20.88 -12.94 11.56
N GLU A 179 -21.30 -12.59 10.34
CA GLU A 179 -21.44 -13.56 9.24
C GLU A 179 -20.07 -14.06 8.76
N ALA A 180 -19.09 -13.16 8.61
CA ALA A 180 -17.73 -13.51 8.25
C ALA A 180 -17.11 -14.49 9.26
N ALA A 181 -17.24 -14.21 10.55
CA ALA A 181 -16.79 -15.10 11.62
C ALA A 181 -17.51 -16.46 11.59
N ALA A 182 -18.82 -16.48 11.31
CA ALA A 182 -19.59 -17.71 11.19
C ALA A 182 -19.14 -18.57 10.00
N VAL A 183 -18.79 -17.96 8.85
CA VAL A 183 -18.20 -18.66 7.69
C VAL A 183 -16.83 -19.23 8.08
N SER A 184 -15.96 -18.42 8.67
CA SER A 184 -14.60 -18.81 9.05
C SER A 184 -14.55 -19.94 10.10
N SER A 185 -15.56 -20.07 10.95
CA SER A 185 -15.63 -21.11 11.97
C SER A 185 -16.04 -22.48 11.45
N ARG A 186 -16.52 -22.61 10.21
CA ARG A 186 -16.97 -23.87 9.62
C ARG A 186 -15.77 -24.75 9.26
N ARG A 187 -15.91 -26.07 9.45
CA ARG A 187 -14.84 -27.05 9.24
C ARG A 187 -14.28 -27.05 7.80
N ASN A 188 -15.05 -26.63 6.81
CA ASN A 188 -14.64 -26.49 5.42
C ASN A 188 -14.87 -25.08 4.89
N ALA A 189 -14.88 -24.08 5.73
CA ALA A 189 -14.95 -22.63 5.47
C ALA A 189 -15.57 -22.24 4.10
N THR A 190 -16.58 -23.00 3.63
CA THR A 190 -17.33 -22.76 2.41
C THR A 190 -18.62 -22.03 2.77
N GLY A 191 -18.76 -20.85 2.25
CA GLY A 191 -19.95 -20.04 2.46
C GLY A 191 -19.73 -18.65 1.90
N SER A 192 -20.79 -17.92 1.76
CA SER A 192 -20.74 -16.52 1.34
C SER A 192 -21.44 -15.67 2.38
N VAL A 193 -20.85 -14.54 2.70
CA VAL A 193 -21.51 -13.49 3.48
C VAL A 193 -22.49 -12.72 2.60
N ASN A 194 -23.47 -12.09 3.21
CA ASN A 194 -24.37 -11.19 2.50
C ASN A 194 -23.68 -9.84 2.28
N VAL A 195 -23.33 -9.54 1.02
CA VAL A 195 -22.76 -8.24 0.61
C VAL A 195 -23.92 -7.30 0.30
N GLN A 196 -24.01 -6.19 1.02
CA GLN A 196 -25.08 -5.22 0.91
C GLN A 196 -24.59 -3.93 0.25
N THR A 197 -25.38 -3.38 -0.67
CA THR A 197 -25.16 -2.03 -1.20
C THR A 197 -25.60 -0.97 -0.18
N VAL A 198 -24.85 0.10 -0.08
CA VAL A 198 -25.13 1.25 0.78
C VAL A 198 -25.59 2.40 -0.10
N ASP A 199 -26.90 2.71 -0.05
CA ASP A 199 -27.52 3.79 -0.81
C ASP A 199 -27.42 5.11 -0.03
N SER A 200 -26.27 5.78 -0.11
CA SER A 200 -26.04 7.05 0.56
C SER A 200 -26.83 8.22 -0.08
N SER A 201 -27.18 9.21 0.73
CA SER A 201 -27.98 10.35 0.27
C SER A 201 -27.44 11.70 0.82
N PRO A 202 -26.94 12.60 -0.03
CA PRO A 202 -26.54 12.40 -1.43
C PRO A 202 -25.60 11.22 -1.68
N MET A 203 -25.62 10.68 -2.90
CA MET A 203 -24.74 9.57 -3.26
C MET A 203 -23.27 10.01 -3.24
N VAL A 204 -22.40 9.21 -2.63
CA VAL A 204 -20.95 9.39 -2.75
C VAL A 204 -20.51 9.00 -4.17
N ILE A 205 -19.92 9.93 -4.90
CA ILE A 205 -19.53 9.73 -6.29
C ILE A 205 -18.09 9.22 -6.38
N ASN A 206 -17.90 8.04 -6.98
CA ASN A 206 -16.62 7.37 -7.13
C ASN A 206 -15.81 7.38 -5.83
N PRO A 207 -16.36 6.84 -4.71
CA PRO A 207 -15.57 6.68 -3.50
C PRO A 207 -14.37 5.76 -3.78
N ASN A 208 -13.21 6.11 -3.21
CA ASN A 208 -12.00 5.29 -3.26
C ASN A 208 -11.51 5.02 -1.83
N GLY A 209 -10.60 5.79 -1.24
CA GLY A 209 -10.18 5.59 0.13
C GLY A 209 -11.24 5.96 1.19
N GLY A 210 -11.09 5.41 2.40
CA GLY A 210 -12.00 5.70 3.49
C GLY A 210 -11.41 5.44 4.87
N THR A 211 -11.88 6.20 5.87
CA THR A 211 -11.45 6.08 7.27
C THR A 211 -12.55 6.46 8.25
N ASN A 212 -12.41 6.06 9.51
CA ASN A 212 -13.30 6.52 10.58
C ASN A 212 -13.07 8.01 10.88
N TYR A 213 -14.14 8.76 11.07
CA TYR A 213 -14.09 10.18 11.37
C TYR A 213 -15.25 10.60 12.27
N LYS A 214 -14.97 10.97 13.52
CA LYS A 214 -15.97 11.48 14.50
C LYS A 214 -17.24 10.60 14.58
N GLY A 215 -17.05 9.29 14.70
CA GLY A 215 -18.15 8.33 14.75
C GLY A 215 -18.86 8.07 13.40
N GLN A 216 -18.34 8.58 12.32
CA GLN A 216 -18.82 8.43 10.95
C GLN A 216 -17.73 7.84 10.05
N ILE A 217 -17.99 7.72 8.76
CA ILE A 217 -17.01 7.32 7.74
C ILE A 217 -16.71 8.51 6.84
N LEU A 218 -15.44 8.83 6.67
CA LEU A 218 -14.94 9.82 5.73
C LEU A 218 -14.42 9.10 4.48
N PHE A 219 -14.93 9.47 3.31
CA PHE A 219 -14.47 8.97 2.02
C PHE A 219 -13.67 10.02 1.26
N ALA A 220 -12.66 9.56 0.52
CA ALA A 220 -12.04 10.26 -0.57
C ALA A 220 -12.79 9.89 -1.86
N GLY A 221 -13.58 10.83 -2.40
CA GLY A 221 -14.31 10.66 -3.65
C GLY A 221 -13.49 11.20 -4.81
N GLU A 222 -13.35 10.42 -5.88
CA GLU A 222 -12.51 10.76 -7.04
C GLU A 222 -13.19 11.76 -8.00
N GLY A 223 -14.47 12.07 -7.79
CA GLY A 223 -15.27 12.89 -8.70
C GLY A 223 -15.64 12.18 -9.99
N GLN A 224 -16.26 12.89 -10.93
CA GLN A 224 -16.75 12.33 -12.19
C GLN A 224 -16.83 13.42 -13.27
N GLY A 225 -16.30 13.16 -14.44
CA GLY A 225 -16.30 14.14 -15.53
C GLY A 225 -15.63 15.46 -15.11
N ALA A 226 -15.99 16.56 -15.76
CA ALA A 226 -15.46 17.89 -15.46
C ALA A 226 -16.28 18.62 -14.36
N ASP A 227 -17.55 18.27 -14.20
CA ASP A 227 -18.50 19.06 -13.42
C ASP A 227 -18.69 18.54 -11.99
N VAL A 228 -18.35 17.28 -11.71
CA VAL A 228 -18.39 16.70 -10.36
C VAL A 228 -16.97 16.63 -9.80
N PRO A 229 -16.59 17.58 -8.93
CA PRO A 229 -15.23 17.63 -8.40
C PRO A 229 -14.93 16.43 -7.48
N PRO A 230 -13.66 16.02 -7.34
CA PRO A 230 -13.24 15.16 -6.25
C PRO A 230 -13.46 15.85 -4.90
N GLU A 231 -13.87 15.07 -3.90
CA GLU A 231 -14.26 15.64 -2.61
C GLU A 231 -14.03 14.69 -1.43
N LEU A 232 -13.78 15.26 -0.27
CA LEU A 232 -13.87 14.56 1.01
C LEU A 232 -15.32 14.61 1.48
N ILE A 233 -15.93 13.43 1.68
CA ILE A 233 -17.34 13.28 2.02
C ILE A 233 -17.46 12.48 3.31
N VAL A 234 -18.18 13.02 4.27
CA VAL A 234 -18.55 12.32 5.50
C VAL A 234 -19.91 11.65 5.31
N MET A 235 -19.99 10.37 5.62
CA MET A 235 -21.23 9.58 5.58
C MET A 235 -21.57 9.05 6.98
N ASN A 236 -22.81 9.26 7.40
CA ASN A 236 -23.35 8.55 8.54
C ASN A 236 -23.51 7.05 8.17
N PRO A 237 -22.83 6.10 8.86
CA PRO A 237 -22.87 4.68 8.49
C PRO A 237 -24.15 3.95 8.89
N VAL A 238 -25.18 4.69 9.33
CA VAL A 238 -26.51 4.17 9.69
C VAL A 238 -27.55 4.80 8.76
N GLU A 239 -28.53 3.99 8.33
CA GLU A 239 -29.62 4.48 7.47
C GLU A 239 -30.26 5.77 8.01
N PRO A 240 -30.55 6.71 7.13
CA PRO A 240 -30.53 6.66 5.65
C PRO A 240 -29.18 7.02 5.00
N TYR A 241 -28.05 6.81 5.65
CA TYR A 241 -26.68 7.04 5.15
C TYR A 241 -26.48 8.47 4.61
N ASN A 242 -26.92 9.46 5.39
CA ASN A 242 -26.79 10.87 5.03
C ASN A 242 -25.31 11.25 4.84
N THR A 243 -25.04 12.04 3.80
CA THR A 243 -23.67 12.50 3.50
C THR A 243 -23.58 14.02 3.59
N THR A 244 -22.36 14.49 3.84
CA THR A 244 -22.02 15.92 3.85
C THR A 244 -20.63 16.10 3.28
N VAL A 245 -20.49 17.00 2.31
CA VAL A 245 -19.20 17.36 1.73
C VAL A 245 -18.41 18.19 2.75
N LEU A 246 -17.18 17.77 3.04
CA LEU A 246 -16.27 18.45 3.93
C LEU A 246 -15.29 19.36 3.19
N LEU A 247 -14.82 18.92 2.00
CA LEU A 247 -13.87 19.65 1.17
C LEU A 247 -14.03 19.20 -0.29
N ASN A 248 -14.05 20.11 -1.27
CA ASN A 248 -14.15 19.79 -2.69
C ASN A 248 -13.26 20.63 -3.61
N ASN A 249 -12.37 21.42 -3.06
CA ASN A 249 -11.45 22.24 -3.85
C ASN A 249 -10.23 22.68 -3.04
N CYS A 250 -9.17 23.08 -3.74
CA CYS A 250 -8.02 23.76 -3.18
C CYS A 250 -7.91 25.16 -3.80
N PHE A 251 -8.26 26.20 -3.05
CA PHE A 251 -8.25 27.59 -3.52
C PHE A 251 -9.02 27.78 -4.84
N GLY A 252 -10.22 27.19 -4.96
CA GLY A 252 -11.07 27.27 -6.14
C GLY A 252 -10.67 26.37 -7.30
N ARG A 253 -9.65 25.53 -7.15
CA ARG A 253 -9.25 24.52 -8.13
C ARG A 253 -9.76 23.14 -7.71
N GLN A 254 -10.30 22.39 -8.65
CA GLN A 254 -10.65 20.99 -8.40
C GLN A 254 -9.39 20.17 -8.16
N PHE A 255 -9.45 19.22 -7.24
CA PHE A 255 -8.48 18.13 -7.13
C PHE A 255 -8.51 17.27 -8.41
N ASN A 256 -7.45 16.49 -8.65
CA ASN A 256 -7.38 15.63 -9.83
C ASN A 256 -8.28 14.40 -9.65
N SER A 257 -8.01 13.62 -8.59
CA SER A 257 -8.71 12.37 -8.25
C SER A 257 -8.28 11.98 -6.84
N LEU A 258 -9.05 12.32 -5.82
CA LEU A 258 -8.71 11.96 -4.44
C LEU A 258 -8.69 10.44 -4.30
N ASN A 259 -7.59 9.90 -3.72
CA ASN A 259 -7.42 8.46 -3.67
C ASN A 259 -7.60 7.91 -2.26
N ASP A 260 -6.71 8.23 -1.32
CA ASP A 260 -6.82 7.71 0.04
C ASP A 260 -6.86 8.83 1.08
N VAL A 261 -7.37 8.51 2.27
CA VAL A 261 -7.55 9.44 3.37
C VAL A 261 -7.29 8.78 4.71
N SER A 262 -6.54 9.47 5.57
CA SER A 262 -6.25 9.00 6.93
C SER A 262 -6.21 10.16 7.91
N ILE A 263 -6.45 9.86 9.19
CA ILE A 263 -6.40 10.83 10.27
C ILE A 263 -5.18 10.57 11.13
N ASN A 264 -4.37 11.61 11.34
CA ASN A 264 -3.23 11.46 12.24
C ASN A 264 -3.72 11.36 13.70
N PRO A 265 -3.38 10.29 14.43
CA PRO A 265 -3.88 10.08 15.78
C PRO A 265 -3.40 11.13 16.79
N ARG A 266 -2.33 11.87 16.49
CA ARG A 266 -1.75 12.88 17.38
C ARG A 266 -2.42 14.26 17.26
N ASN A 267 -2.52 14.80 16.03
CA ASN A 267 -3.04 16.15 15.78
C ASN A 267 -4.49 16.18 15.29
N LYS A 268 -5.07 15.02 14.98
CA LYS A 268 -6.44 14.84 14.49
C LYS A 268 -6.73 15.48 13.13
N ASP A 269 -5.71 16.00 12.44
CA ASP A 269 -5.87 16.51 11.09
C ASP A 269 -6.09 15.38 10.08
N ILE A 270 -6.78 15.72 9.01
CA ILE A 270 -7.10 14.82 7.91
C ILE A 270 -6.01 14.95 6.85
N TYR A 271 -5.44 13.82 6.42
CA TYR A 271 -4.44 13.77 5.35
C TYR A 271 -4.97 12.91 4.22
N PHE A 272 -4.79 13.38 2.99
CA PHE A 272 -5.32 12.69 1.81
C PHE A 272 -4.39 12.85 0.62
N THR A 273 -4.45 11.88 -0.29
CA THR A 273 -3.66 11.85 -1.52
C THR A 273 -4.51 12.32 -2.69
N ASP A 274 -3.92 13.15 -3.56
CA ASP A 274 -4.49 13.54 -4.85
C ASP A 274 -3.59 13.01 -5.98
N THR A 275 -4.17 12.23 -6.87
CA THR A 275 -3.47 11.44 -7.88
C THR A 275 -4.13 11.54 -9.26
N LEU A 276 -3.71 10.72 -10.23
CA LEU A 276 -4.19 10.77 -11.61
C LEU A 276 -5.12 9.61 -11.98
N TYR A 277 -5.52 8.74 -11.05
CA TYR A 277 -6.25 7.53 -11.45
C TYR A 277 -7.55 7.83 -12.18
N GLY A 278 -8.30 8.84 -11.78
CA GLY A 278 -9.50 9.24 -12.51
C GLY A 278 -9.25 9.58 -13.99
N TYR A 279 -8.12 10.24 -14.28
CA TYR A 279 -7.69 10.51 -15.66
C TYR A 279 -7.17 9.25 -16.37
N LEU A 280 -6.36 8.44 -15.70
CA LEU A 280 -5.79 7.22 -16.25
C LEU A 280 -6.83 6.10 -16.46
N GLN A 281 -8.01 6.24 -15.88
CA GLN A 281 -9.17 5.34 -16.01
C GLN A 281 -10.34 5.99 -16.78
N ASP A 282 -10.09 7.10 -17.47
CA ASP A 282 -11.00 7.76 -18.42
C ASP A 282 -12.31 8.31 -17.83
N PHE A 283 -12.39 8.57 -16.52
CA PHE A 283 -13.58 9.19 -15.92
C PHE A 283 -13.36 10.60 -15.34
N ARG A 284 -12.14 11.14 -15.43
CA ARG A 284 -11.80 12.52 -15.07
C ARG A 284 -11.07 13.22 -16.21
N PRO A 285 -11.16 14.57 -16.32
CA PRO A 285 -10.37 15.33 -17.29
C PRO A 285 -8.87 15.29 -16.96
N ALA A 286 -8.06 15.83 -17.86
CA ALA A 286 -6.64 16.01 -17.62
C ALA A 286 -6.37 16.80 -16.32
N PRO A 287 -5.31 16.45 -15.55
CA PRO A 287 -5.06 17.02 -14.23
C PRO A 287 -4.78 18.52 -14.29
N GLY A 288 -5.26 19.26 -13.28
CA GLY A 288 -5.00 20.69 -13.08
C GLY A 288 -4.07 21.00 -11.92
N LEU A 289 -3.72 20.00 -11.11
CA LEU A 289 -2.82 20.09 -9.96
C LEU A 289 -1.73 19.03 -10.06
N GLN A 290 -0.68 19.15 -9.25
CA GLN A 290 0.35 18.11 -9.11
C GLN A 290 -0.17 16.95 -8.24
N ASN A 291 0.46 15.79 -8.39
CA ASN A 291 0.24 14.64 -7.51
C ASN A 291 0.86 14.93 -6.14
N GLN A 292 0.04 15.07 -5.12
CA GLN A 292 0.44 15.60 -3.82
C GLN A 292 -0.28 14.89 -2.67
N VAL A 293 0.29 15.04 -1.47
CA VAL A 293 -0.38 14.75 -0.21
C VAL A 293 -0.81 16.07 0.42
N TYR A 294 -2.07 16.18 0.76
CA TYR A 294 -2.68 17.34 1.39
C TYR A 294 -3.00 17.05 2.85
N ARG A 295 -3.05 18.10 3.64
CA ARG A 295 -3.56 18.13 5.01
C ARG A 295 -4.69 19.11 5.09
N LEU A 296 -5.80 18.69 5.69
CA LEU A 296 -6.92 19.55 6.08
C LEU A 296 -6.98 19.60 7.62
N ASN A 297 -6.91 20.81 8.18
CA ASN A 297 -7.33 21.04 9.55
C ASN A 297 -8.81 21.46 9.52
N ASP A 298 -9.70 20.58 9.95
CA ASP A 298 -11.14 20.76 9.84
C ASP A 298 -11.72 21.78 10.85
N VAL A 299 -10.93 22.17 11.86
CA VAL A 299 -11.30 23.21 12.81
C VAL A 299 -11.08 24.60 12.21
N THR A 300 -9.97 24.81 11.52
CA THR A 300 -9.59 26.10 10.93
C THR A 300 -9.99 26.23 9.46
N GLY A 301 -10.27 25.12 8.79
CA GLY A 301 -10.48 25.03 7.34
C GLY A 301 -9.20 25.17 6.52
N ALA A 302 -8.02 25.15 7.16
CA ALA A 302 -6.75 25.30 6.46
C ALA A 302 -6.42 24.03 5.66
N VAL A 303 -6.18 24.19 4.35
CA VAL A 303 -5.68 23.15 3.44
C VAL A 303 -4.25 23.46 3.07
N THR A 304 -3.34 22.51 3.29
CA THR A 304 -1.90 22.66 3.00
C THR A 304 -1.38 21.44 2.27
N VAL A 305 -0.43 21.66 1.36
CA VAL A 305 0.36 20.55 0.77
C VAL A 305 1.46 20.19 1.77
N VAL A 306 1.59 18.91 2.10
CA VAL A 306 2.59 18.42 3.06
C VAL A 306 3.66 17.55 2.41
N ALA A 307 3.40 17.00 1.23
CA ALA A 307 4.39 16.29 0.43
C ALA A 307 4.04 16.31 -1.06
N ASP A 308 5.07 16.30 -1.91
CA ASP A 308 4.98 16.27 -3.36
C ASP A 308 6.05 15.36 -3.99
N GLY A 309 6.21 15.42 -5.31
CA GLY A 309 7.23 14.66 -6.03
C GLY A 309 6.92 13.16 -6.11
N PHE A 310 5.65 12.77 -6.07
CA PHE A 310 5.19 11.42 -6.32
C PHE A 310 4.87 11.19 -7.80
N SER A 311 4.99 9.95 -8.22
CA SER A 311 4.44 9.53 -9.51
C SER A 311 2.92 9.38 -9.42
N LEU A 312 2.44 8.51 -8.54
CA LEU A 312 1.01 8.29 -8.26
C LEU A 312 0.84 7.99 -6.75
N PRO A 313 0.69 9.02 -5.89
CA PRO A 313 0.46 8.79 -4.47
C PRO A 313 -0.89 8.08 -4.28
N ASN A 314 -0.90 7.07 -3.41
CA ASN A 314 -2.04 6.23 -3.15
C ASN A 314 -2.27 6.12 -1.63
N GLY A 315 -2.23 4.93 -1.04
CA GLY A 315 -2.44 4.72 0.39
C GLY A 315 -1.65 5.67 1.28
N VAL A 316 -2.29 6.24 2.30
CA VAL A 316 -1.66 7.08 3.32
C VAL A 316 -2.06 6.63 4.72
N THR A 317 -1.09 6.44 5.60
CA THR A 317 -1.36 6.06 7.01
C THR A 317 -0.33 6.63 7.96
N PHE A 318 -0.59 6.48 9.26
CA PHE A 318 0.29 6.94 10.32
C PHE A 318 0.71 5.81 11.26
N SER A 319 1.91 5.97 11.84
CA SER A 319 2.29 5.15 13.00
C SER A 319 1.28 5.36 14.15
N PRO A 320 1.12 4.39 15.07
CA PRO A 320 0.13 4.49 16.15
C PRO A 320 0.24 5.74 17.02
N ASN A 321 1.44 6.30 17.14
CA ASN A 321 1.70 7.54 17.89
C ASN A 321 1.65 8.81 17.02
N GLY A 322 1.34 8.68 15.72
CA GLY A 322 1.25 9.80 14.78
C GLY A 322 2.57 10.50 14.45
N SER A 323 3.72 9.96 14.86
CA SER A 323 5.03 10.60 14.63
C SER A 323 5.60 10.31 13.24
N HIS A 324 5.11 9.31 12.55
CA HIS A 324 5.49 8.98 11.19
C HIS A 324 4.26 8.86 10.30
N ALA A 325 4.42 9.28 9.05
CA ALA A 325 3.47 9.02 7.96
C ALA A 325 4.10 8.05 6.98
N TYR A 326 3.28 7.19 6.40
CA TYR A 326 3.64 6.28 5.31
C TYR A 326 2.77 6.59 4.11
N VAL A 327 3.38 6.71 2.93
CA VAL A 327 2.68 7.03 1.68
C VAL A 327 3.12 6.06 0.61
N ALA A 328 2.15 5.39 -0.01
CA ALA A 328 2.36 4.54 -1.17
C ALA A 328 2.57 5.39 -2.42
N ASP A 329 3.51 4.99 -3.29
CA ASP A 329 3.65 5.51 -4.65
C ASP A 329 3.52 4.35 -5.62
N THR A 330 2.40 4.31 -6.32
CA THR A 330 1.97 3.24 -7.22
C THR A 330 2.34 3.53 -8.68
N GLY A 331 3.32 4.38 -8.91
CA GLY A 331 3.68 4.90 -10.24
C GLY A 331 3.84 3.86 -11.33
N ALA A 332 4.23 2.63 -10.98
CA ALA A 332 4.39 1.53 -11.93
C ALA A 332 3.05 1.06 -12.55
N ASN A 333 1.93 1.20 -11.82
CA ASN A 333 0.57 0.92 -12.32
C ASN A 333 -0.07 2.21 -12.84
N ARG A 334 -0.32 2.30 -14.13
CA ARG A 334 -0.87 3.50 -14.77
C ARG A 334 -2.33 3.31 -15.21
N GLY A 335 -3.08 2.52 -14.48
CA GLY A 335 -4.49 2.24 -14.79
C GLY A 335 -4.65 1.65 -16.19
N PHE A 336 -5.55 2.18 -17.00
CA PHE A 336 -5.78 1.70 -18.37
C PHE A 336 -4.61 1.95 -19.35
N TRP A 337 -3.62 2.75 -18.95
CA TRP A 337 -2.41 2.99 -19.72
C TRP A 337 -1.34 1.89 -19.50
N GLY A 338 -1.66 0.89 -18.69
CA GLY A 338 -0.83 -0.29 -18.46
C GLY A 338 0.25 -0.09 -17.40
N TRP A 339 1.32 -0.87 -17.49
CA TRP A 339 2.36 -0.95 -16.49
C TRP A 339 3.71 -0.46 -16.99
N ASN A 340 4.47 0.20 -16.11
CA ASN A 340 5.85 0.57 -16.38
C ASN A 340 6.70 0.37 -15.11
N GLN A 341 7.46 -0.72 -15.07
CA GLN A 341 8.28 -1.13 -13.91
C GLN A 341 9.47 -0.21 -13.63
N SER A 342 9.74 0.79 -14.46
CA SER A 342 10.75 1.82 -14.18
C SER A 342 10.23 2.95 -13.29
N TYR A 343 8.94 3.00 -13.03
CA TYR A 343 8.31 3.92 -12.10
C TYR A 343 8.21 3.31 -10.69
N PRO A 344 7.91 4.12 -9.66
CA PRO A 344 7.83 3.66 -8.28
C PRO A 344 6.81 2.54 -8.03
N ALA A 345 7.24 1.55 -7.26
CA ALA A 345 6.44 0.59 -6.51
C ALA A 345 6.97 0.64 -5.07
N THR A 346 6.71 1.73 -4.36
CA THR A 346 7.51 2.13 -3.20
C THR A 346 6.63 2.67 -2.08
N LEU A 347 6.90 2.24 -0.86
CA LEU A 347 6.43 2.94 0.34
C LEU A 347 7.47 3.97 0.77
N TYR A 348 7.03 5.21 0.99
CA TYR A 348 7.83 6.26 1.60
C TYR A 348 7.43 6.48 3.05
N ARG A 349 8.40 6.77 3.91
CA ARG A 349 8.18 7.22 5.29
C ARG A 349 8.61 8.64 5.46
N TYR A 350 7.82 9.41 6.22
CA TYR A 350 8.09 10.78 6.63
C TYR A 350 8.06 10.91 8.15
N GLY A 351 8.81 11.85 8.71
CA GLY A 351 8.58 12.38 10.04
C GLY A 351 7.43 13.38 10.02
N VAL A 352 6.49 13.26 10.94
CA VAL A 352 5.40 14.23 11.10
C VAL A 352 5.77 15.22 12.21
N GLN A 353 5.87 16.50 11.86
CA GLN A 353 6.23 17.56 12.76
C GLN A 353 5.07 17.97 13.68
N GLU A 354 5.34 18.82 14.68
CA GLU A 354 4.30 19.29 15.61
C GLU A 354 3.24 20.15 14.90
N ASP A 355 3.65 20.90 13.87
CA ASP A 355 2.75 21.70 13.03
C ASP A 355 1.99 20.86 11.98
N GLY A 356 2.21 19.55 11.94
CA GLY A 356 1.56 18.60 11.03
C GLY A 356 2.21 18.51 9.64
N THR A 357 3.33 19.19 9.39
CA THR A 357 4.07 19.08 8.15
C THR A 357 4.89 17.79 8.10
N PHE A 358 5.26 17.35 6.88
CA PHE A 358 6.07 16.17 6.64
C PHE A 358 7.51 16.56 6.32
N GLU A 359 8.46 15.83 6.90
CA GLU A 359 9.87 16.01 6.61
C GLU A 359 10.63 14.67 6.51
N ASN A 360 11.89 14.73 6.08
CA ASN A 360 12.80 13.59 6.06
C ASN A 360 12.24 12.38 5.26
N ARG A 361 11.73 12.63 4.02
CA ARG A 361 11.29 11.56 3.12
C ARG A 361 12.38 10.49 3.00
N LYS A 362 12.00 9.24 3.27
CA LYS A 362 12.86 8.06 3.12
C LYS A 362 12.10 6.97 2.37
N VAL A 363 12.79 6.23 1.52
CA VAL A 363 12.30 4.94 1.05
C VAL A 363 12.18 4.03 2.27
N PHE A 364 10.97 3.53 2.50
CA PHE A 364 10.70 2.61 3.60
C PHE A 364 10.74 1.16 3.13
N ALA A 365 10.05 0.86 2.01
CA ALA A 365 10.03 -0.45 1.40
C ALA A 365 9.88 -0.35 -0.11
N PHE A 366 10.43 -1.32 -0.82
CA PHE A 366 10.17 -1.63 -2.23
C PHE A 366 9.28 -2.86 -2.30
N ILE A 367 8.31 -2.86 -3.20
CA ILE A 367 7.34 -3.94 -3.36
C ILE A 367 7.80 -4.87 -4.49
N ASP A 368 7.96 -6.14 -4.17
CA ASP A 368 8.45 -7.15 -5.12
C ASP A 368 7.37 -7.69 -6.07
N SER A 369 6.09 -7.52 -5.71
CA SER A 369 4.95 -7.96 -6.52
C SER A 369 3.89 -6.86 -6.61
N GLY A 370 3.61 -6.40 -7.81
CA GLY A 370 2.66 -5.30 -8.04
C GLY A 370 3.16 -3.95 -7.54
N VAL A 371 2.29 -3.21 -6.88
CA VAL A 371 2.53 -1.92 -6.25
C VAL A 371 1.93 -1.91 -4.85
N PRO A 372 2.40 -1.05 -3.93
CA PRO A 372 1.72 -0.87 -2.64
C PRO A 372 0.47 -0.03 -2.86
N ASP A 373 -0.70 -0.50 -2.44
CA ASP A 373 -1.98 0.20 -2.59
C ASP A 373 -2.45 0.74 -1.24
N GLY A 374 -3.52 0.23 -0.65
CA GLY A 374 -3.93 0.59 0.70
C GLY A 374 -2.88 0.23 1.76
N VAL A 375 -2.63 1.12 2.71
CA VAL A 375 -1.57 1.00 3.72
C VAL A 375 -2.12 1.20 5.13
N HIS A 376 -1.80 0.31 6.05
CA HIS A 376 -2.19 0.41 7.46
C HIS A 376 -1.04 0.05 8.41
N CYS A 377 -1.15 0.49 9.67
CA CYS A 377 -0.25 0.08 10.75
C CYS A 377 -0.99 -0.77 11.78
N ASP A 378 -0.28 -1.72 12.40
CA ASP A 378 -0.76 -2.35 13.62
C ASP A 378 -0.38 -1.54 14.88
N SER A 379 -0.90 -1.94 16.02
CA SER A 379 -0.65 -1.27 17.30
C SER A 379 0.81 -1.33 17.78
N LYS A 380 1.64 -2.19 17.20
CA LYS A 380 3.09 -2.29 17.45
C LYS A 380 3.91 -1.43 16.49
N GLY A 381 3.26 -0.83 15.48
CA GLY A 381 3.88 0.02 14.46
C GLY A 381 4.44 -0.77 13.27
N ASN A 382 4.11 -2.04 13.12
CA ASN A 382 4.37 -2.74 11.86
C ASN A 382 3.50 -2.13 10.77
N VAL A 383 4.05 -2.04 9.56
CA VAL A 383 3.41 -1.43 8.39
C VAL A 383 2.97 -2.53 7.45
N TYR A 384 1.75 -2.44 6.99
CA TYR A 384 1.12 -3.39 6.08
C TYR A 384 0.72 -2.67 4.81
N ALA A 385 0.87 -3.31 3.65
CA ALA A 385 0.35 -2.80 2.39
C ALA A 385 -0.32 -3.91 1.59
N GLY A 386 -1.44 -3.58 0.96
CA GLY A 386 -2.01 -4.38 -0.11
C GLY A 386 -1.07 -4.32 -1.32
N CYS A 387 -0.77 -5.48 -1.91
CA CYS A 387 0.23 -5.62 -2.97
C CYS A 387 -0.25 -6.63 -4.02
N GLY A 388 0.57 -6.87 -5.05
CA GLY A 388 0.22 -7.76 -6.16
C GLY A 388 -0.01 -9.23 -5.79
N ASP A 389 0.51 -9.68 -4.64
CA ASP A 389 0.44 -11.08 -4.19
C ASP A 389 -0.33 -11.29 -2.87
N GLY A 390 -0.95 -10.23 -2.36
CA GLY A 390 -1.65 -10.20 -1.08
C GLY A 390 -1.21 -9.05 -0.20
N VAL A 391 -1.14 -9.24 1.13
CA VAL A 391 -0.72 -8.21 2.08
C VAL A 391 0.71 -8.46 2.53
N GLN A 392 1.59 -7.50 2.30
CA GLN A 392 2.99 -7.54 2.75
C GLN A 392 3.14 -6.78 4.07
N VAL A 393 4.03 -7.26 4.95
CA VAL A 393 4.18 -6.75 6.31
C VAL A 393 5.65 -6.46 6.63
N TRP A 394 5.93 -5.22 7.04
CA TRP A 394 7.25 -4.77 7.46
C TRP A 394 7.24 -4.33 8.92
N ASN A 395 8.35 -4.58 9.61
CA ASN A 395 8.53 -3.99 10.94
C ASN A 395 8.81 -2.47 10.85
N PRO A 396 8.81 -1.72 11.96
CA PRO A 396 9.03 -0.26 11.95
C PRO A 396 10.35 0.19 11.32
N SER A 397 11.33 -0.70 11.14
CA SER A 397 12.60 -0.40 10.48
C SER A 397 12.55 -0.53 8.95
N GLY A 398 11.47 -1.08 8.37
CA GLY A 398 11.32 -1.35 6.94
C GLY A 398 11.82 -2.74 6.52
N LYS A 399 12.09 -3.64 7.48
CA LYS A 399 12.41 -5.04 7.17
C LYS A 399 11.14 -5.80 6.87
N LEU A 400 11.06 -6.46 5.70
CA LEU A 400 9.97 -7.39 5.38
C LEU A 400 10.02 -8.56 6.38
N ILE A 401 8.97 -8.71 7.17
CA ILE A 401 8.86 -9.77 8.18
C ILE A 401 7.95 -10.90 7.75
N GLY A 402 6.95 -10.61 6.90
CA GLY A 402 6.05 -11.64 6.40
C GLY A 402 5.07 -11.16 5.33
N LYS A 403 4.29 -12.12 4.82
CA LYS A 403 3.18 -11.86 3.89
C LYS A 403 1.97 -12.69 4.28
N ILE A 404 0.78 -12.12 4.11
CA ILE A 404 -0.47 -12.87 3.98
C ILE A 404 -0.66 -13.06 2.48
N TYR A 405 -0.23 -14.20 2.00
CA TYR A 405 -0.12 -14.49 0.57
C TYR A 405 -1.45 -15.02 0.03
N LEU A 406 -2.01 -14.31 -0.93
CA LEU A 406 -3.24 -14.69 -1.61
C LEU A 406 -2.94 -15.36 -2.97
N GLY A 407 -1.79 -15.04 -3.57
CA GLY A 407 -1.49 -15.38 -4.97
C GLY A 407 -2.34 -14.58 -5.95
N GLU A 408 -2.87 -13.45 -5.49
CA GLU A 408 -3.64 -12.46 -6.26
C GLU A 408 -3.51 -11.07 -5.61
N VAL A 409 -3.91 -10.05 -6.33
CA VAL A 409 -3.84 -8.64 -5.87
C VAL A 409 -4.72 -8.43 -4.65
N SER A 410 -4.20 -7.72 -3.65
CA SER A 410 -5.00 -7.03 -2.64
C SER A 410 -4.84 -5.52 -2.84
N ALA A 411 -5.92 -4.82 -3.15
CA ALA A 411 -5.88 -3.36 -3.24
C ALA A 411 -5.92 -2.75 -1.84
N ASN A 412 -6.84 -3.20 -0.99
CA ASN A 412 -6.98 -2.68 0.36
C ASN A 412 -7.35 -3.77 1.37
N PHE A 413 -7.15 -3.47 2.65
CA PHE A 413 -7.53 -4.31 3.77
C PHE A 413 -7.67 -3.44 5.00
N ASN A 414 -8.32 -3.92 6.06
CA ASN A 414 -8.26 -3.22 7.34
C ASN A 414 -8.46 -4.19 8.50
N PHE A 415 -7.94 -3.77 9.66
CA PHE A 415 -8.20 -4.44 10.92
C PHE A 415 -9.65 -4.17 11.39
N ALA A 416 -10.26 -5.18 11.98
CA ALA A 416 -11.59 -5.10 12.58
C ALA A 416 -11.51 -5.36 14.08
N GLY A 417 -10.90 -4.43 14.79
CA GLY A 417 -10.59 -4.57 16.21
C GLY A 417 -9.41 -5.51 16.45
N LYS A 418 -9.46 -6.25 17.57
CA LYS A 418 -8.39 -7.17 17.94
C LYS A 418 -8.57 -8.52 17.23
N GLY A 419 -7.51 -8.97 16.58
CA GLY A 419 -7.41 -10.33 16.06
C GLY A 419 -8.21 -10.60 14.79
N ARG A 420 -8.74 -9.59 14.13
CA ARG A 420 -9.52 -9.72 12.90
C ARG A 420 -9.04 -8.74 11.82
N MET A 421 -9.09 -9.17 10.58
CA MET A 421 -8.80 -8.36 9.40
C MET A 421 -9.72 -8.79 8.25
N VAL A 422 -10.11 -7.84 7.42
CA VAL A 422 -10.78 -8.10 6.13
C VAL A 422 -9.84 -7.63 5.03
N ILE A 423 -9.69 -8.44 3.97
CA ILE A 423 -8.84 -8.13 2.81
C ILE A 423 -9.71 -8.09 1.58
N CYS A 424 -9.66 -6.96 0.87
CA CYS A 424 -10.27 -6.76 -0.43
C CYS A 424 -9.25 -7.15 -1.52
N ALA A 425 -9.64 -8.13 -2.34
CA ALA A 425 -8.81 -8.69 -3.42
C ALA A 425 -9.63 -8.77 -4.71
N GLU A 426 -10.13 -7.63 -5.14
CA GLU A 426 -10.90 -7.39 -6.37
C GLU A 426 -12.18 -8.23 -6.44
N GLU A 427 -12.13 -9.42 -7.01
CA GLU A 427 -13.25 -10.37 -7.09
C GLU A 427 -13.49 -11.13 -5.79
N ASN A 428 -12.49 -11.17 -4.90
CA ASN A 428 -12.48 -11.97 -3.70
C ASN A 428 -12.44 -11.11 -2.44
N LEU A 429 -13.16 -11.55 -1.40
CA LEU A 429 -13.14 -10.95 -0.07
C LEU A 429 -12.71 -11.99 0.95
N TYR A 430 -11.67 -11.68 1.70
CA TYR A 430 -11.12 -12.58 2.71
C TYR A 430 -11.32 -12.07 4.13
N TYR A 431 -11.52 -13.00 5.03
CA TYR A 431 -11.51 -12.77 6.47
C TYR A 431 -10.33 -13.49 7.11
N VAL A 432 -9.57 -12.75 7.91
CA VAL A 432 -8.33 -13.24 8.54
C VAL A 432 -8.49 -13.17 10.04
N THR A 433 -8.05 -14.22 10.73
CA THR A 433 -7.79 -14.16 12.18
C THR A 433 -6.29 -14.20 12.43
N LEU A 434 -5.81 -13.34 13.32
CA LEU A 434 -4.38 -13.16 13.64
C LEU A 434 -4.24 -12.59 15.06
N ALA A 435 -2.99 -12.47 15.57
CA ALA A 435 -2.76 -11.90 16.91
C ALA A 435 -2.71 -10.37 16.91
N ALA A 436 -2.33 -9.75 15.79
CA ALA A 436 -2.20 -8.31 15.70
C ALA A 436 -3.55 -7.57 15.83
N SER A 437 -3.46 -6.31 16.22
CA SER A 437 -4.58 -5.36 16.26
C SER A 437 -4.20 -4.11 15.48
N GLY A 438 -5.15 -3.48 14.81
CA GLY A 438 -4.93 -2.22 14.12
C GLY A 438 -4.37 -1.13 15.04
N GLY A 439 -3.49 -0.31 14.48
CA GLY A 439 -2.92 0.87 15.14
C GLY A 439 -3.72 2.15 14.91
N GLY A 440 -4.75 2.08 14.06
CA GLY A 440 -5.60 3.21 13.72
C GLY A 440 -6.45 3.70 14.89
N TYR A 441 -6.73 4.98 14.84
CA TYR A 441 -7.59 5.64 15.80
C TYR A 441 -9.05 5.23 15.55
N ILE A 442 -9.60 4.47 16.48
CA ILE A 442 -11.05 4.26 16.60
C ILE A 442 -11.52 5.29 17.60
N GLU A 443 -12.15 6.37 17.14
CA GLU A 443 -12.99 7.16 18.03
C GLU A 443 -14.19 6.32 18.42
N ALA A 444 -14.23 5.95 19.71
CA ALA A 444 -15.43 5.39 20.33
C ALA A 444 -16.47 6.49 20.50
#